data_c6c3567a0d180d95af38096d59e68a50
#
_entry.id   c6c3567a0d180d95af38096d59e68a50
#
_cell.length_a   1.000
_cell.length_b   1.000
_cell.length_c   1.000
_cell.angle_alpha   90.00
_cell.angle_beta   90.00
_cell.angle_gamma   90.00
#
_symmetry.space_group_name_H-M   'P 1'
#
loop_
_entity.id
_entity.type
_entity.pdbx_description
1 polymer ?
#
loop_
_entity_poly.entity_id
_entity_poly.type
_entity_poly.pdbx_seq_one_letter_code
_entity_poly.pdbx_strand_id
1 'polypeptide(L)'
;MTISAATYEKRRENVRKRLNDRGLPPLLVNFAANRYYLSGFELHDSQCNETSGWLIICPDGKDFLLTDPRYFDAARRIWNEDDVFIYSGRKFDALKGFFKSNSISSLAYDPKSINIFEHEKLTELCELKPVSGLIEELRLIKDDEEIRLMEESCALNHKVYELIEPKLQEGRTEAEISWEIEQLFRNNGASGLSFPSIVGVGPNAALPHACPGDTKLREGELILIDMGCRLGDYCSDQTRTFYIGDNPSERFLTVRSQVQEAQMAAINILRPGLPIQHAYHTAKAVFEKYGVDKYFTHSLGHGVGLETHEQPSISPIAKGELRPGMIVTVEPGLYYPDWGGIRWEHMVLITEDGHKVL
;
A
#
# COMPACT_ATOMS: atom_id res chain seq x y z
N MET A 1 2.80 -18.45 0.86
CA MET A 1 4.27 -18.47 1.11
C MET A 1 4.62 -17.22 1.90
N THR A 2 5.69 -17.19 2.65
CA THR A 2 6.07 -16.12 3.58
C THR A 2 7.48 -15.65 3.27
N ILE A 3 7.81 -14.43 3.64
CA ILE A 3 9.18 -13.88 3.58
C ILE A 3 10.10 -14.71 4.48
N SER A 4 11.33 -14.97 4.04
CA SER A 4 12.29 -15.79 4.78
C SER A 4 12.92 -15.04 5.97
N ALA A 5 13.32 -15.76 7.01
CA ALA A 5 14.02 -15.17 8.15
C ALA A 5 15.34 -14.47 7.73
N ALA A 6 16.02 -15.02 6.72
CA ALA A 6 17.25 -14.44 6.18
C ALA A 6 16.99 -13.08 5.50
N THR A 7 15.84 -12.93 4.83
CA THR A 7 15.44 -11.66 4.21
C THR A 7 15.16 -10.59 5.27
N TYR A 8 14.47 -10.93 6.35
CA TYR A 8 14.27 -9.99 7.46
C TYR A 8 15.60 -9.54 8.08
N GLU A 9 16.55 -10.46 8.28
CA GLU A 9 17.89 -10.10 8.80
C GLU A 9 18.63 -9.17 7.83
N LYS A 10 18.66 -9.47 6.56
CA LYS A 10 19.27 -8.62 5.52
C LYS A 10 18.66 -7.20 5.50
N ARG A 11 17.34 -7.10 5.70
CA ARG A 11 16.65 -5.79 5.77
C ARG A 11 17.11 -4.99 7.01
N ARG A 12 17.24 -5.64 8.18
CA ARG A 12 17.80 -4.99 9.38
C ARG A 12 19.27 -4.57 9.18
N GLU A 13 20.08 -5.40 8.55
CA GLU A 13 21.46 -5.05 8.20
C GLU A 13 21.54 -3.80 7.32
N ASN A 14 20.65 -3.68 6.33
CA ASN A 14 20.57 -2.48 5.50
C ASN A 14 20.20 -1.22 6.32
N VAL A 15 19.30 -1.36 7.30
CA VAL A 15 18.98 -0.26 8.23
C VAL A 15 20.19 0.09 9.10
N ARG A 16 20.87 -0.90 9.70
CA ARG A 16 22.09 -0.69 10.51
C ARG A 16 23.18 0.03 9.74
N LYS A 17 23.40 -0.37 8.48
CA LYS A 17 24.34 0.31 7.60
C LYS A 17 23.99 1.79 7.44
N ARG A 18 22.73 2.12 7.18
CA ARG A 18 22.26 3.51 7.05
C ARG A 18 22.40 4.30 8.34
N LEU A 19 22.18 3.67 9.50
CA LEU A 19 22.40 4.29 10.82
C LEU A 19 23.87 4.63 11.01
N ASN A 20 24.76 3.68 10.75
CA ASN A 20 26.20 3.87 10.86
C ASN A 20 26.74 4.94 9.88
N ASP A 21 26.34 4.89 8.61
CA ASP A 21 26.78 5.83 7.58
C ASP A 21 26.36 7.29 7.91
N ARG A 22 25.26 7.48 8.67
CA ARG A 22 24.74 8.80 9.07
C ARG A 22 25.09 9.16 10.52
N GLY A 23 25.80 8.32 11.27
CA GLY A 23 26.12 8.54 12.70
C GLY A 23 24.87 8.69 13.57
N LEU A 24 23.83 7.92 13.27
CA LEU A 24 22.55 7.95 13.99
C LEU A 24 22.54 6.99 15.19
N PRO A 25 21.82 7.31 16.26
CA PRO A 25 21.59 6.39 17.37
C PRO A 25 20.63 5.24 16.95
N PRO A 26 20.34 4.27 17.85
CA PRO A 26 19.36 3.24 17.61
C PRO A 26 18.04 3.80 17.07
N LEU A 27 17.45 3.13 16.07
CA LEU A 27 16.20 3.53 15.43
C LEU A 27 15.01 2.91 16.12
N LEU A 28 14.10 3.74 16.61
CA LEU A 28 12.77 3.31 17.03
C LEU A 28 11.87 3.12 15.80
N VAL A 29 11.32 1.92 15.68
CA VAL A 29 10.36 1.55 14.61
C VAL A 29 9.02 1.23 15.27
N ASN A 30 8.09 2.17 15.20
CA ASN A 30 6.75 2.05 15.77
C ASN A 30 5.64 1.91 14.73
N PHE A 31 5.93 2.19 13.45
CA PHE A 31 4.99 2.03 12.35
C PHE A 31 4.84 0.57 11.96
N ALA A 32 3.60 0.07 11.94
CA ALA A 32 3.30 -1.36 11.79
C ALA A 32 3.90 -1.99 10.53
N ALA A 33 3.75 -1.36 9.35
CA ALA A 33 4.31 -1.89 8.11
C ALA A 33 5.84 -1.92 8.12
N ASN A 34 6.51 -0.93 8.72
CA ASN A 34 7.97 -0.93 8.88
C ASN A 34 8.43 -1.99 9.88
N ARG A 35 7.72 -2.16 10.98
CA ARG A 35 7.96 -3.22 11.96
C ARG A 35 7.87 -4.59 11.30
N TYR A 36 6.78 -4.85 10.56
CA TYR A 36 6.59 -6.09 9.83
C TYR A 36 7.68 -6.30 8.77
N TYR A 37 8.01 -5.29 7.98
CA TYR A 37 9.06 -5.34 6.95
C TYR A 37 10.40 -5.80 7.49
N LEU A 38 10.73 -5.44 8.74
CA LEU A 38 12.01 -5.76 9.37
C LEU A 38 11.98 -7.04 10.20
N SER A 39 10.81 -7.59 10.54
CA SER A 39 10.72 -8.68 11.52
C SER A 39 9.70 -9.77 11.18
N GLY A 40 8.72 -9.49 10.35
CA GLY A 40 7.54 -10.36 10.18
C GLY A 40 6.56 -10.32 11.35
N PHE A 41 6.74 -9.37 12.31
CA PHE A 41 5.90 -9.26 13.50
C PHE A 41 4.71 -8.34 13.27
N GLU A 42 3.50 -8.89 13.36
CA GLU A 42 2.20 -8.18 13.40
C GLU A 42 2.12 -6.98 12.44
N LEU A 43 1.61 -7.20 11.23
CA LEU A 43 1.45 -6.15 10.22
C LEU A 43 0.39 -5.11 10.60
N HIS A 44 -0.63 -5.53 11.37
CA HIS A 44 -1.76 -4.67 11.71
C HIS A 44 -1.81 -4.40 13.21
N ASP A 45 -2.00 -3.13 13.56
CA ASP A 45 -2.34 -2.72 14.91
C ASP A 45 -3.87 -2.68 15.04
N SER A 46 -4.40 -3.04 16.22
CA SER A 46 -5.85 -3.19 16.44
C SER A 46 -6.61 -1.87 16.27
N GLN A 47 -5.98 -0.76 16.65
CA GLN A 47 -6.53 0.60 16.57
C GLN A 47 -5.39 1.60 16.36
N CYS A 48 -5.71 2.78 15.85
CA CYS A 48 -4.70 3.81 15.57
C CYS A 48 -3.93 4.35 16.80
N ASN A 49 -4.44 4.10 18.02
CA ASN A 49 -3.81 4.47 19.29
C ASN A 49 -3.28 3.27 20.09
N GLU A 50 -3.34 2.06 19.53
CA GLU A 50 -2.75 0.85 20.06
C GLU A 50 -1.65 0.34 19.12
N THR A 51 -0.63 -0.28 19.67
CA THR A 51 0.42 -0.94 18.89
C THR A 51 0.66 -2.35 19.40
N SER A 52 0.83 -3.29 18.47
CA SER A 52 1.23 -4.66 18.78
C SER A 52 2.67 -4.74 19.26
N GLY A 53 3.49 -3.72 18.98
CA GLY A 53 4.87 -3.62 19.44
C GLY A 53 5.70 -2.61 18.70
N TRP A 54 6.92 -2.43 19.18
CA TRP A 54 7.96 -1.59 18.60
C TRP A 54 9.22 -2.41 18.34
N LEU A 55 10.05 -1.98 17.39
CA LEU A 55 11.42 -2.46 17.26
C LEU A 55 12.39 -1.35 17.64
N ILE A 56 13.53 -1.74 18.17
CA ILE A 56 14.71 -0.88 18.29
C ILE A 56 15.82 -1.57 17.49
N ILE A 57 16.23 -0.94 16.40
CA ILE A 57 17.32 -1.43 15.54
C ILE A 57 18.58 -0.68 15.93
N CYS A 58 19.57 -1.42 16.45
CA CYS A 58 20.79 -0.83 16.98
C CYS A 58 21.95 -0.90 15.97
N PRO A 59 22.76 0.17 15.88
CA PRO A 59 23.93 0.18 14.97
C PRO A 59 24.93 -0.97 15.21
N ASP A 60 25.03 -1.48 16.44
CA ASP A 60 25.90 -2.57 16.86
C ASP A 60 25.32 -3.97 16.61
N GLY A 61 24.07 -4.06 16.13
CA GLY A 61 23.41 -5.31 15.80
C GLY A 61 22.59 -5.96 16.91
N LYS A 62 22.52 -5.38 18.09
CA LYS A 62 21.66 -5.84 19.19
C LYS A 62 20.27 -5.23 19.08
N ASP A 63 19.42 -5.85 18.25
CA ASP A 63 18.06 -5.37 17.99
C ASP A 63 17.08 -5.91 19.04
N PHE A 64 16.05 -5.12 19.35
CA PHE A 64 15.04 -5.50 20.35
C PHE A 64 13.63 -5.44 19.77
N LEU A 65 12.80 -6.42 20.12
CA LEU A 65 11.36 -6.39 19.92
C LEU A 65 10.67 -6.06 21.27
N LEU A 66 9.93 -4.96 21.30
CA LEU A 66 9.23 -4.48 22.49
C LEU A 66 7.73 -4.67 22.28
N THR A 67 7.09 -5.44 23.16
CA THR A 67 5.64 -5.68 23.05
C THR A 67 5.00 -5.85 24.44
N ASP A 68 3.70 -6.03 24.48
CA ASP A 68 2.97 -6.31 25.72
C ASP A 68 2.70 -7.83 25.91
N PRO A 69 2.23 -8.26 27.10
CA PRO A 69 2.02 -9.68 27.38
C PRO A 69 1.08 -10.43 26.43
N ARG A 70 0.17 -9.75 25.73
CA ARG A 70 -0.77 -10.37 24.77
C ARG A 70 -0.04 -10.99 23.59
N TYR A 71 1.12 -10.43 23.21
CA TYR A 71 1.88 -10.82 22.04
C TYR A 71 3.16 -11.61 22.36
N PHE A 72 3.39 -11.99 23.62
CA PHE A 72 4.62 -12.70 24.03
C PHE A 72 4.86 -13.98 23.24
N ASP A 73 3.83 -14.82 23.12
CA ASP A 73 3.94 -16.08 22.37
C ASP A 73 4.16 -15.89 20.87
N ALA A 74 3.61 -14.84 20.28
CA ALA A 74 3.85 -14.48 18.89
C ALA A 74 5.29 -13.97 18.69
N ALA A 75 5.77 -13.10 19.57
CA ALA A 75 7.11 -12.54 19.53
C ALA A 75 8.21 -13.62 19.60
N ARG A 76 8.15 -14.51 20.57
CA ARG A 76 9.18 -15.55 20.76
C ARG A 76 9.25 -16.60 19.64
N ARG A 77 8.24 -16.68 18.79
CA ARG A 77 8.25 -17.60 17.63
C ARG A 77 9.13 -17.07 16.49
N ILE A 78 9.38 -15.76 16.45
CA ILE A 78 10.06 -15.11 15.33
C ILE A 78 11.30 -14.32 15.78
N TRP A 79 11.47 -14.12 17.08
CA TRP A 79 12.55 -13.33 17.67
C TRP A 79 13.24 -14.09 18.79
N ASN A 80 14.55 -13.82 19.01
CA ASN A 80 15.25 -14.38 20.15
C ASN A 80 14.61 -13.88 21.46
N GLU A 81 14.22 -14.77 22.35
CA GLU A 81 13.51 -14.44 23.59
C GLU A 81 14.30 -13.49 24.49
N ASP A 82 15.64 -13.59 24.52
CA ASP A 82 16.51 -12.71 25.30
C ASP A 82 16.48 -11.24 24.81
N ASP A 83 16.06 -11.01 23.55
CA ASP A 83 15.96 -9.70 22.92
C ASP A 83 14.50 -9.23 22.77
N VAL A 84 13.55 -9.95 23.39
CA VAL A 84 12.13 -9.56 23.51
C VAL A 84 11.92 -8.87 24.87
N PHE A 85 11.52 -7.60 24.82
CA PHE A 85 11.13 -6.86 26.02
C PHE A 85 9.61 -6.78 26.17
N ILE A 86 9.09 -7.37 27.24
CA ILE A 86 7.66 -7.32 27.58
C ILE A 86 7.40 -6.22 28.60
N TYR A 87 6.74 -5.15 28.14
CA TYR A 87 6.30 -4.11 29.05
C TYR A 87 4.95 -4.45 29.68
N SER A 88 4.90 -4.49 31.00
CA SER A 88 3.68 -4.66 31.80
C SER A 88 3.35 -3.37 32.54
N GLY A 89 2.07 -3.10 32.76
CA GLY A 89 1.61 -1.90 33.43
C GLY A 89 1.77 -0.62 32.57
N ARG A 90 2.37 0.41 33.11
CA ARG A 90 2.57 1.66 32.37
C ARG A 90 3.78 1.53 31.44
N LYS A 91 3.54 1.51 30.12
CA LYS A 91 4.55 1.33 29.07
C LYS A 91 5.80 2.18 29.27
N PHE A 92 5.65 3.49 29.48
CA PHE A 92 6.79 4.40 29.57
C PHE A 92 7.59 4.25 30.88
N ASP A 93 6.96 3.82 31.98
CA ASP A 93 7.69 3.50 33.23
C ASP A 93 8.57 2.25 33.02
N ALA A 94 8.04 1.23 32.33
CA ALA A 94 8.82 0.04 31.98
C ALA A 94 9.96 0.36 31.00
N LEU A 95 9.69 1.20 29.97
CA LEU A 95 10.70 1.64 29.00
C LEU A 95 11.85 2.41 29.67
N LYS A 96 11.59 3.20 30.71
CA LYS A 96 12.65 3.90 31.47
C LYS A 96 13.68 2.92 32.03
N GLY A 97 13.21 1.83 32.61
CA GLY A 97 14.09 0.76 33.13
C GLY A 97 14.86 0.06 32.00
N PHE A 98 14.17 -0.28 30.94
CA PHE A 98 14.75 -0.94 29.77
C PHE A 98 15.84 -0.08 29.11
N PHE A 99 15.61 1.21 28.88
CA PHE A 99 16.60 2.11 28.28
C PHE A 99 17.84 2.23 29.15
N LYS A 100 17.66 2.34 30.47
CA LYS A 100 18.79 2.38 31.43
C LYS A 100 19.62 1.09 31.37
N SER A 101 18.97 -0.07 31.37
CA SER A 101 19.64 -1.38 31.36
C SER A 101 20.41 -1.66 30.08
N ASN A 102 19.94 -1.11 28.95
CA ASN A 102 20.56 -1.27 27.63
C ASN A 102 21.37 -0.05 27.18
N SER A 103 21.63 0.92 28.09
CA SER A 103 22.42 2.12 27.80
C SER A 103 21.88 2.96 26.62
N ILE A 104 20.56 2.96 26.42
CA ILE A 104 19.89 3.73 25.36
C ILE A 104 19.66 5.15 25.91
N SER A 105 20.51 6.10 25.52
CA SER A 105 20.42 7.51 25.89
C SER A 105 19.85 8.39 24.78
N SER A 106 19.77 7.89 23.56
CA SER A 106 19.20 8.58 22.41
C SER A 106 18.56 7.59 21.44
N LEU A 107 17.53 8.04 20.72
CA LEU A 107 16.83 7.27 19.67
C LEU A 107 16.63 8.12 18.42
N ALA A 108 16.89 7.54 17.25
CA ALA A 108 16.35 8.03 15.98
C ALA A 108 14.89 7.59 15.86
N TYR A 109 14.05 8.38 15.21
CA TYR A 109 12.64 8.06 15.00
C TYR A 109 12.09 8.74 13.74
N ASP A 110 11.07 8.16 13.08
CA ASP A 110 10.37 8.86 12.00
C ASP A 110 9.25 9.74 12.60
N PRO A 111 9.32 11.08 12.42
CA PRO A 111 8.31 12.00 12.95
C PRO A 111 6.91 11.81 12.33
N LYS A 112 6.78 11.07 11.23
CA LYS A 112 5.47 10.76 10.62
C LYS A 112 4.75 9.59 11.31
N SER A 113 5.48 8.76 12.05
CA SER A 113 4.95 7.53 12.63
C SER A 113 4.64 7.62 14.12
N ILE A 114 5.17 8.63 14.81
CA ILE A 114 4.98 8.81 16.23
C ILE A 114 3.91 9.86 16.53
N ASN A 115 3.01 9.57 17.46
CA ASN A 115 2.05 10.57 17.92
C ASN A 115 2.67 11.51 18.97
N ILE A 116 2.05 12.67 19.19
CA ILE A 116 2.56 13.72 20.08
C ILE A 116 2.73 13.19 21.52
N PHE A 117 1.78 12.41 22.04
CA PHE A 117 1.84 11.85 23.38
C PHE A 117 3.06 10.93 23.57
N GLU A 118 3.30 10.03 22.61
CA GLU A 118 4.45 9.13 22.63
C GLU A 118 5.76 9.91 22.53
N HIS A 119 5.81 10.92 21.65
CA HIS A 119 6.97 11.79 21.49
C HIS A 119 7.30 12.52 22.81
N GLU A 120 6.31 13.14 23.47
CA GLU A 120 6.50 13.82 24.75
C GLU A 120 7.03 12.84 25.83
N LYS A 121 6.43 11.64 25.93
CA LYS A 121 6.85 10.63 26.89
C LYS A 121 8.26 10.09 26.63
N LEU A 122 8.64 9.87 25.39
CA LEU A 122 9.98 9.42 25.03
C LEU A 122 11.03 10.52 25.28
N THR A 123 10.71 11.79 25.07
CA THR A 123 11.60 12.93 25.34
C THR A 123 11.93 13.04 26.84
N GLU A 124 11.04 12.57 27.75
CA GLU A 124 11.33 12.46 29.18
C GLU A 124 12.38 11.36 29.50
N LEU A 125 12.60 10.39 28.59
CA LEU A 125 13.41 9.19 28.79
C LEU A 125 14.78 9.25 28.10
N CYS A 126 14.85 9.84 26.90
CA CYS A 126 16.08 9.90 26.08
C CYS A 126 16.05 11.07 25.10
N GLU A 127 17.21 11.38 24.49
CA GLU A 127 17.29 12.33 23.39
C GLU A 127 16.64 11.75 22.13
N LEU A 128 15.79 12.52 21.45
CA LEU A 128 15.13 12.10 20.21
C LEU A 128 15.72 12.82 19.01
N LYS A 129 16.11 12.05 17.96
CA LYS A 129 16.63 12.55 16.68
C LYS A 129 15.69 12.22 15.54
N PRO A 130 14.98 13.20 14.96
CA PRO A 130 14.07 12.95 13.85
C PRO A 130 14.84 12.54 12.59
N VAL A 131 14.38 11.48 11.93
CA VAL A 131 14.91 11.00 10.66
C VAL A 131 13.78 10.35 9.87
N SER A 132 13.56 10.78 8.63
CA SER A 132 12.49 10.24 7.78
C SER A 132 13.05 9.38 6.65
N GLY A 133 12.26 8.40 6.22
CA GLY A 133 12.51 7.66 4.99
C GLY A 133 13.56 6.54 5.09
N LEU A 134 14.11 6.23 6.28
CA LEU A 134 15.15 5.21 6.42
C LEU A 134 14.69 3.82 5.95
N ILE A 135 13.46 3.44 6.27
CA ILE A 135 12.88 2.14 5.95
C ILE A 135 12.05 2.24 4.66
N GLU A 136 11.30 3.31 4.49
CA GLU A 136 10.46 3.53 3.31
C GLU A 136 11.28 3.56 2.01
N GLU A 137 12.50 4.09 2.04
CA GLU A 137 13.43 4.03 0.90
C GLU A 137 13.94 2.59 0.60
N LEU A 138 13.94 1.69 1.59
CA LEU A 138 14.21 0.26 1.35
C LEU A 138 12.99 -0.42 0.76
N ARG A 139 11.79 -0.16 1.30
CA ARG A 139 10.52 -0.70 0.82
C ARG A 139 10.17 -0.23 -0.60
N LEU A 140 10.73 0.89 -1.03
CA LEU A 140 10.55 1.44 -2.38
C LEU A 140 10.99 0.45 -3.47
N ILE A 141 12.08 -0.29 -3.23
CA ILE A 141 12.65 -1.29 -4.15
C ILE A 141 12.32 -2.67 -3.59
N LYS A 142 11.40 -3.36 -4.24
CA LYS A 142 10.97 -4.70 -3.86
C LYS A 142 12.05 -5.72 -4.16
N ASP A 143 12.30 -6.61 -3.22
CA ASP A 143 13.15 -7.78 -3.45
C ASP A 143 12.37 -8.90 -4.18
N ASP A 144 13.08 -9.97 -4.59
CA ASP A 144 12.49 -11.04 -5.39
C ASP A 144 11.35 -11.78 -4.65
N GLU A 145 11.42 -11.89 -3.30
CA GLU A 145 10.36 -12.50 -2.50
C GLU A 145 9.11 -11.62 -2.46
N GLU A 146 9.29 -10.29 -2.34
CA GLU A 146 8.20 -9.30 -2.39
C GLU A 146 7.53 -9.28 -3.77
N ILE A 147 8.34 -9.21 -4.85
CA ILE A 147 7.84 -9.20 -6.23
C ILE A 147 6.96 -10.43 -6.48
N ARG A 148 7.45 -11.62 -6.12
CA ARG A 148 6.70 -12.87 -6.30
C ARG A 148 5.36 -12.86 -5.54
N LEU A 149 5.33 -12.40 -4.29
CA LEU A 149 4.08 -12.29 -3.51
C LEU A 149 3.11 -11.29 -4.12
N MET A 150 3.61 -10.17 -4.65
CA MET A 150 2.77 -9.17 -5.31
C MET A 150 2.23 -9.68 -6.66
N GLU A 151 3.01 -10.44 -7.43
CA GLU A 151 2.55 -11.12 -8.64
C GLU A 151 1.42 -12.13 -8.33
N GLU A 152 1.59 -12.93 -7.28
CA GLU A 152 0.56 -13.87 -6.81
C GLU A 152 -0.70 -13.13 -6.34
N SER A 153 -0.56 -12.00 -5.65
CA SER A 153 -1.68 -11.16 -5.21
C SER A 153 -2.42 -10.53 -6.40
N CYS A 154 -1.71 -10.04 -7.42
CA CYS A 154 -2.31 -9.54 -8.66
C CYS A 154 -3.03 -10.64 -9.44
N ALA A 155 -2.45 -11.84 -9.55
CA ALA A 155 -3.09 -12.97 -10.21
C ALA A 155 -4.39 -13.37 -9.51
N LEU A 156 -4.43 -13.31 -8.18
CA LEU A 156 -5.66 -13.54 -7.42
C LEU A 156 -6.69 -12.43 -7.67
N ASN A 157 -6.27 -11.19 -7.79
CA ASN A 157 -7.14 -10.07 -8.11
C ASN A 157 -7.79 -10.25 -9.51
N HIS A 158 -7.00 -10.61 -10.52
CA HIS A 158 -7.52 -10.94 -11.86
C HIS A 158 -8.55 -12.07 -11.81
N LYS A 159 -8.26 -13.14 -11.07
CA LYS A 159 -9.20 -14.25 -10.89
C LYS A 159 -10.52 -13.81 -10.27
N VAL A 160 -10.47 -12.89 -9.29
CA VAL A 160 -11.71 -12.40 -8.65
C VAL A 160 -12.50 -11.51 -9.61
N TYR A 161 -11.86 -10.74 -10.51
CA TYR A 161 -12.57 -10.05 -11.58
C TYR A 161 -13.32 -11.02 -12.49
N GLU A 162 -12.69 -12.11 -12.93
CA GLU A 162 -13.36 -13.14 -13.74
C GLU A 162 -14.56 -13.79 -13.03
N LEU A 163 -14.48 -13.93 -11.71
CA LEU A 163 -15.55 -14.54 -10.91
C LEU A 163 -16.70 -13.58 -10.58
N ILE A 164 -16.43 -12.27 -10.45
CA ILE A 164 -17.46 -11.28 -10.09
C ILE A 164 -18.19 -10.74 -11.31
N GLU A 165 -17.53 -10.60 -12.47
CA GLU A 165 -18.14 -10.04 -13.68
C GLU A 165 -19.46 -10.71 -14.08
N PRO A 166 -19.60 -12.06 -14.16
CA PRO A 166 -20.88 -12.70 -14.49
C PRO A 166 -21.97 -12.51 -13.42
N LYS A 167 -21.61 -12.00 -12.25
CA LYS A 167 -22.53 -11.74 -11.14
C LYS A 167 -23.00 -10.28 -11.07
N LEU A 168 -22.52 -9.42 -11.98
CA LEU A 168 -22.96 -8.03 -12.11
C LEU A 168 -24.32 -7.96 -12.81
N GLN A 169 -25.37 -8.31 -12.06
CA GLN A 169 -26.73 -8.43 -12.59
C GLN A 169 -27.61 -7.28 -12.07
N GLU A 170 -28.60 -6.91 -12.90
CA GLU A 170 -29.59 -5.92 -12.52
C GLU A 170 -30.27 -6.25 -11.17
N GLY A 171 -30.52 -5.22 -10.37
CA GLY A 171 -31.18 -5.32 -9.07
C GLY A 171 -30.26 -5.55 -7.88
N ARG A 172 -29.02 -5.99 -8.09
CA ARG A 172 -28.03 -6.11 -7.02
C ARG A 172 -27.55 -4.73 -6.56
N THR A 173 -27.24 -4.59 -5.28
CA THR A 173 -26.71 -3.35 -4.70
C THR A 173 -25.17 -3.31 -4.75
N GLU A 174 -24.60 -2.11 -4.68
CA GLU A 174 -23.14 -1.91 -4.53
C GLU A 174 -22.60 -2.66 -3.31
N ALA A 175 -23.31 -2.62 -2.17
CA ALA A 175 -22.92 -3.30 -0.93
C ALA A 175 -22.93 -4.82 -1.07
N GLU A 176 -23.92 -5.41 -1.75
CA GLU A 176 -23.97 -6.86 -2.02
C GLU A 176 -22.80 -7.31 -2.91
N ILE A 177 -22.42 -6.47 -3.89
CA ILE A 177 -21.28 -6.77 -4.77
C ILE A 177 -19.97 -6.65 -4.00
N SER A 178 -19.79 -5.60 -3.22
CA SER A 178 -18.60 -5.42 -2.38
C SER A 178 -18.42 -6.57 -1.39
N TRP A 179 -19.49 -7.03 -0.76
CA TRP A 179 -19.45 -8.18 0.14
C TRP A 179 -19.07 -9.47 -0.59
N GLU A 180 -19.61 -9.70 -1.79
CA GLU A 180 -19.25 -10.87 -2.58
C GLU A 180 -17.79 -10.85 -3.04
N ILE A 181 -17.25 -9.68 -3.40
CA ILE A 181 -15.83 -9.51 -3.71
C ILE A 181 -14.97 -9.96 -2.53
N GLU A 182 -15.27 -9.50 -1.30
CA GLU A 182 -14.53 -9.92 -0.12
C GLU A 182 -14.61 -11.44 0.09
N GLN A 183 -15.81 -12.04 -0.04
CA GLN A 183 -15.96 -13.48 0.05
C GLN A 183 -15.14 -14.24 -1.00
N LEU A 184 -15.12 -13.75 -2.24
CA LEU A 184 -14.34 -14.35 -3.31
C LEU A 184 -12.84 -14.30 -3.02
N PHE A 185 -12.31 -13.17 -2.54
CA PHE A 185 -10.91 -13.06 -2.14
C PHE A 185 -10.56 -14.05 -1.03
N ARG A 186 -11.32 -14.07 0.07
CA ARG A 186 -11.06 -14.96 1.21
C ARG A 186 -11.18 -16.45 0.85
N ASN A 187 -12.18 -16.81 0.07
CA ASN A 187 -12.38 -18.18 -0.39
C ASN A 187 -11.28 -18.67 -1.35
N ASN A 188 -10.53 -17.75 -1.96
CA ASN A 188 -9.41 -18.07 -2.85
C ASN A 188 -8.04 -17.79 -2.22
N GLY A 189 -7.96 -17.62 -0.89
CA GLY A 189 -6.72 -17.66 -0.14
C GLY A 189 -6.15 -16.29 0.31
N ALA A 190 -6.85 -15.19 0.04
CA ALA A 190 -6.45 -13.90 0.59
C ALA A 190 -6.62 -13.86 2.11
N SER A 191 -5.67 -13.26 2.83
CA SER A 191 -5.78 -13.00 4.26
C SER A 191 -6.76 -11.87 4.58
N GLY A 192 -6.99 -10.97 3.64
CA GLY A 192 -7.91 -9.84 3.75
C GLY A 192 -7.95 -9.00 2.48
N LEU A 193 -8.69 -7.91 2.52
CA LEU A 193 -8.66 -6.88 1.49
C LEU A 193 -7.43 -5.98 1.68
N SER A 194 -6.91 -5.41 0.60
CA SER A 194 -5.88 -4.34 0.66
C SER A 194 -6.49 -3.07 1.26
N PHE A 195 -7.72 -2.79 0.86
CA PHE A 195 -8.57 -1.65 1.29
C PHE A 195 -10.04 -2.04 1.14
N PRO A 196 -10.99 -1.33 1.77
CA PRO A 196 -12.42 -1.51 1.52
C PRO A 196 -12.72 -1.32 0.03
N SER A 197 -13.27 -2.35 -0.65
CA SER A 197 -13.53 -2.30 -2.08
C SER A 197 -14.43 -1.10 -2.44
N ILE A 198 -14.07 -0.38 -3.48
CA ILE A 198 -14.87 0.70 -4.05
C ILE A 198 -15.80 0.06 -5.09
N VAL A 199 -17.10 0.26 -4.93
CA VAL A 199 -18.11 -0.18 -5.90
C VAL A 199 -19.07 0.99 -6.09
N GLY A 200 -19.08 1.58 -7.28
CA GLY A 200 -19.93 2.73 -7.59
C GLY A 200 -20.72 2.51 -8.87
N VAL A 201 -22.04 2.70 -8.81
CA VAL A 201 -22.97 2.55 -9.93
C VAL A 201 -23.40 3.91 -10.45
N GLY A 202 -23.42 4.09 -11.78
CA GLY A 202 -23.84 5.34 -12.39
C GLY A 202 -23.13 6.56 -11.80
N PRO A 203 -23.87 7.58 -11.31
CA PRO A 203 -23.26 8.79 -10.72
C PRO A 203 -22.33 8.53 -9.53
N ASN A 204 -22.54 7.45 -8.74
CA ASN A 204 -21.61 7.09 -7.65
C ASN A 204 -20.22 6.72 -8.15
N ALA A 205 -20.11 6.16 -9.35
CA ALA A 205 -18.82 5.88 -9.99
C ALA A 205 -18.03 7.17 -10.32
N ALA A 206 -18.65 8.34 -10.28
CA ALA A 206 -17.92 9.61 -10.40
C ALA A 206 -17.23 10.06 -9.11
N LEU A 207 -17.41 9.32 -8.02
CA LEU A 207 -16.69 9.50 -6.76
C LEU A 207 -15.48 8.54 -6.74
N PRO A 208 -14.23 9.03 -6.85
CA PRO A 208 -13.05 8.15 -6.90
C PRO A 208 -12.93 7.18 -5.71
N HIS A 209 -13.44 7.58 -4.54
CA HIS A 209 -13.50 6.77 -3.32
C HIS A 209 -14.95 6.53 -2.88
N ALA A 210 -15.82 6.07 -3.79
CA ALA A 210 -17.19 5.76 -3.49
C ALA A 210 -17.29 4.64 -2.42
N CYS A 211 -18.10 4.89 -1.38
CA CYS A 211 -18.44 3.85 -0.42
C CYS A 211 -19.66 3.06 -0.93
N PRO A 212 -19.56 1.73 -1.05
CA PRO A 212 -20.67 0.89 -1.52
C PRO A 212 -21.92 1.03 -0.66
N GLY A 213 -23.06 1.34 -1.29
CA GLY A 213 -24.33 1.56 -0.64
C GLY A 213 -25.47 0.70 -1.20
N ASP A 214 -26.69 1.19 -1.03
CA ASP A 214 -27.91 0.50 -1.46
C ASP A 214 -28.30 0.80 -2.92
N THR A 215 -27.47 1.56 -3.66
CA THR A 215 -27.68 1.83 -5.08
C THR A 215 -27.66 0.53 -5.87
N LYS A 216 -28.72 0.32 -6.66
CA LYS A 216 -28.89 -0.92 -7.43
C LYS A 216 -28.36 -0.77 -8.84
N LEU A 217 -27.72 -1.84 -9.34
CA LEU A 217 -27.37 -1.98 -10.74
C LEU A 217 -28.63 -1.97 -11.60
N ARG A 218 -28.58 -1.24 -12.72
CA ARG A 218 -29.63 -1.20 -13.75
C ARG A 218 -29.02 -1.40 -15.12
N GLU A 219 -29.78 -2.02 -16.01
CA GLU A 219 -29.40 -2.10 -17.41
C GLU A 219 -29.17 -0.70 -17.99
N GLY A 220 -28.12 -0.54 -18.77
CA GLY A 220 -27.74 0.74 -19.37
C GLY A 220 -26.81 1.61 -18.52
N GLU A 221 -26.53 1.23 -17.29
CA GLU A 221 -25.61 1.94 -16.39
C GLU A 221 -24.20 1.33 -16.41
N LEU A 222 -23.23 2.11 -15.95
CA LEU A 222 -21.87 1.62 -15.67
C LEU A 222 -21.69 1.32 -14.20
N ILE A 223 -20.76 0.41 -13.90
CA ILE A 223 -20.27 0.14 -12.56
C ILE A 223 -18.74 0.18 -12.54
N LEU A 224 -18.18 1.02 -11.68
CA LEU A 224 -16.76 1.06 -11.38
C LEU A 224 -16.51 0.18 -10.16
N ILE A 225 -15.59 -0.77 -10.30
CA ILE A 225 -15.12 -1.63 -9.22
C ILE A 225 -13.63 -1.42 -9.08
N ASP A 226 -13.20 -1.06 -7.88
CA ASP A 226 -11.82 -0.97 -7.48
C ASP A 226 -11.61 -1.85 -6.25
N MET A 227 -10.71 -2.81 -6.39
CA MET A 227 -10.52 -3.84 -5.40
C MET A 227 -9.10 -4.36 -5.36
N GLY A 228 -8.70 -4.81 -4.19
CA GLY A 228 -7.41 -5.45 -3.98
C GLY A 228 -7.44 -6.38 -2.78
N CYS A 229 -6.49 -7.30 -2.75
CA CYS A 229 -6.36 -8.25 -1.65
C CYS A 229 -4.95 -8.28 -1.09
N ARG A 230 -4.81 -8.86 0.09
CA ARG A 230 -3.55 -9.22 0.72
C ARG A 230 -3.31 -10.71 0.56
N LEU A 231 -2.23 -11.05 -0.13
CA LEU A 231 -1.75 -12.42 -0.22
C LEU A 231 -0.30 -12.44 0.26
N GLY A 232 -0.01 -13.26 1.30
CA GLY A 232 1.29 -13.21 1.98
C GLY A 232 1.62 -11.81 2.49
N ASP A 233 0.60 -11.07 2.95
CA ASP A 233 0.61 -9.70 3.48
C ASP A 233 0.89 -8.58 2.47
N TYR A 234 1.19 -8.90 1.20
CA TYR A 234 1.39 -7.91 0.14
C TYR A 234 0.09 -7.61 -0.60
N CYS A 235 -0.10 -6.32 -0.89
CA CYS A 235 -1.29 -5.80 -1.53
C CYS A 235 -1.28 -6.01 -3.05
N SER A 236 -2.46 -6.29 -3.60
CA SER A 236 -2.81 -5.97 -4.99
C SER A 236 -3.77 -4.79 -5.01
N ASP A 237 -3.86 -4.14 -6.19
CA ASP A 237 -4.67 -2.95 -6.42
C ASP A 237 -5.04 -2.86 -7.90
N GLN A 238 -6.34 -2.89 -8.22
CA GLN A 238 -6.82 -2.82 -9.60
C GLN A 238 -8.23 -2.27 -9.70
N THR A 239 -8.45 -1.41 -10.68
CA THR A 239 -9.77 -0.89 -11.05
C THR A 239 -10.21 -1.37 -12.42
N ARG A 240 -11.49 -1.72 -12.53
CA ARG A 240 -12.18 -1.96 -13.81
C ARG A 240 -13.54 -1.28 -13.79
N THR A 241 -13.97 -0.81 -14.94
CA THR A 241 -15.33 -0.28 -15.13
C THR A 241 -16.07 -1.11 -16.15
N PHE A 242 -17.23 -1.62 -15.77
CA PHE A 242 -18.10 -2.47 -16.61
C PHE A 242 -19.35 -1.68 -17.01
N TYR A 243 -19.98 -2.14 -18.07
CA TYR A 243 -21.30 -1.70 -18.50
C TYR A 243 -22.31 -2.81 -18.22
N ILE A 244 -23.47 -2.46 -17.70
CA ILE A 244 -24.53 -3.42 -17.39
C ILE A 244 -25.47 -3.54 -18.59
N GLY A 245 -25.47 -4.70 -19.22
CA GLY A 245 -26.26 -5.01 -20.44
C GLY A 245 -25.39 -5.23 -21.67
N ASP A 246 -26.03 -5.75 -22.74
CA ASP A 246 -25.35 -6.26 -23.94
C ASP A 246 -24.94 -5.16 -24.93
N ASN A 247 -25.50 -3.94 -24.81
CA ASN A 247 -25.32 -2.86 -25.76
C ASN A 247 -24.72 -1.59 -25.10
N PRO A 248 -23.39 -1.53 -24.89
CA PRO A 248 -22.74 -0.37 -24.30
C PRO A 248 -23.03 0.92 -25.07
N SER A 249 -23.38 1.98 -24.36
CA SER A 249 -23.62 3.28 -24.97
C SER A 249 -22.37 3.84 -25.65
N GLU A 250 -22.56 4.64 -26.70
CA GLU A 250 -21.45 5.31 -27.39
C GLU A 250 -20.59 6.15 -26.42
N ARG A 251 -21.23 6.82 -25.46
CA ARG A 251 -20.53 7.60 -24.43
C ARG A 251 -19.61 6.72 -23.59
N PHE A 252 -20.10 5.55 -23.13
CA PHE A 252 -19.30 4.61 -22.36
C PHE A 252 -18.08 4.13 -23.14
N LEU A 253 -18.29 3.70 -24.39
CA LEU A 253 -17.22 3.22 -25.27
C LEU A 253 -16.17 4.30 -25.53
N THR A 254 -16.61 5.54 -25.78
CA THR A 254 -15.72 6.68 -26.03
C THR A 254 -14.88 7.00 -24.79
N VAL A 255 -15.49 7.17 -23.63
CA VAL A 255 -14.76 7.52 -22.39
C VAL A 255 -13.83 6.38 -21.98
N ARG A 256 -14.27 5.12 -22.08
CA ARG A 256 -13.41 3.95 -21.81
C ARG A 256 -12.19 3.93 -22.73
N SER A 257 -12.36 4.18 -24.02
CA SER A 257 -11.24 4.24 -24.97
C SER A 257 -10.25 5.34 -24.64
N GLN A 258 -10.73 6.53 -24.23
CA GLN A 258 -9.86 7.64 -23.81
C GLN A 258 -9.04 7.29 -22.56
N VAL A 259 -9.66 6.66 -21.56
CA VAL A 259 -9.00 6.24 -20.34
C VAL A 259 -7.94 5.15 -20.63
N GLN A 260 -8.30 4.15 -21.43
CA GLN A 260 -7.37 3.09 -21.82
C GLN A 260 -6.21 3.61 -22.68
N GLU A 261 -6.45 4.56 -23.60
CA GLU A 261 -5.39 5.23 -24.36
C GLU A 261 -4.43 5.99 -23.42
N ALA A 262 -4.95 6.72 -22.46
CA ALA A 262 -4.14 7.45 -21.48
C ALA A 262 -3.29 6.49 -20.61
N GLN A 263 -3.88 5.38 -20.17
CA GLN A 263 -3.17 4.36 -19.41
C GLN A 263 -2.05 3.72 -20.22
N MET A 264 -2.35 3.26 -21.42
CA MET A 264 -1.36 2.62 -22.30
C MET A 264 -0.23 3.59 -22.67
N ALA A 265 -0.54 4.86 -22.94
CA ALA A 265 0.47 5.87 -23.22
C ALA A 265 1.43 6.04 -22.04
N ALA A 266 0.92 6.08 -20.82
CA ALA A 266 1.73 6.19 -19.62
C ALA A 266 2.55 4.91 -19.36
N ILE A 267 1.95 3.72 -19.45
CA ILE A 267 2.64 2.45 -19.23
C ILE A 267 3.79 2.27 -20.22
N ASN A 268 3.57 2.56 -21.49
CA ASN A 268 4.55 2.34 -22.55
C ASN A 268 5.87 3.14 -22.40
N ILE A 269 5.86 4.22 -21.62
CA ILE A 269 7.08 4.99 -21.36
C ILE A 269 7.82 4.58 -20.09
N LEU A 270 7.20 3.73 -19.23
CA LEU A 270 7.80 3.35 -17.95
C LEU A 270 9.10 2.56 -18.18
N ARG A 271 10.16 3.03 -17.56
CA ARG A 271 11.49 2.39 -17.60
C ARG A 271 12.38 2.99 -16.51
N PRO A 272 13.48 2.34 -16.17
CA PRO A 272 14.49 2.94 -15.29
C PRO A 272 14.96 4.31 -15.79
N GLY A 273 15.17 5.25 -14.87
CA GLY A 273 15.62 6.60 -15.15
C GLY A 273 14.55 7.55 -15.71
N LEU A 274 13.31 7.11 -15.90
CA LEU A 274 12.21 8.01 -16.26
C LEU A 274 11.87 8.90 -15.07
N PRO A 275 11.86 10.25 -15.21
CA PRO A 275 11.32 11.12 -14.16
C PRO A 275 9.86 10.78 -13.86
N ILE A 276 9.55 10.52 -12.59
CA ILE A 276 8.25 9.97 -12.16
C ILE A 276 7.07 10.81 -12.66
N GLN A 277 7.17 12.14 -12.58
CA GLN A 277 6.12 13.07 -13.06
C GLN A 277 5.80 12.93 -14.57
N HIS A 278 6.73 12.40 -15.38
CA HIS A 278 6.49 12.29 -16.83
C HIS A 278 5.37 11.28 -17.14
N ALA A 279 5.21 10.22 -16.35
CA ALA A 279 4.09 9.29 -16.54
C ALA A 279 2.74 9.99 -16.35
N TYR A 280 2.59 10.82 -15.31
CA TYR A 280 1.39 11.64 -15.10
C TYR A 280 1.13 12.59 -16.28
N HIS A 281 2.14 13.34 -16.71
CA HIS A 281 1.98 14.30 -17.81
C HIS A 281 1.66 13.61 -19.14
N THR A 282 2.16 12.41 -19.37
CA THR A 282 1.84 11.61 -20.57
C THR A 282 0.37 11.20 -20.59
N ALA A 283 -0.16 10.67 -19.49
CA ALA A 283 -1.59 10.35 -19.40
C ALA A 283 -2.47 11.59 -19.54
N LYS A 284 -2.09 12.70 -18.87
CA LYS A 284 -2.82 13.96 -18.93
C LYS A 284 -2.86 14.53 -20.35
N ALA A 285 -1.75 14.46 -21.09
CA ALA A 285 -1.68 14.95 -22.48
C ALA A 285 -2.67 14.23 -23.42
N VAL A 286 -2.96 12.94 -23.18
CA VAL A 286 -4.01 12.23 -23.91
C VAL A 286 -5.38 12.83 -23.60
N PHE A 287 -5.68 13.12 -22.35
CA PHE A 287 -6.95 13.75 -21.98
C PHE A 287 -7.07 15.19 -22.51
N GLU A 288 -5.97 15.96 -22.52
CA GLU A 288 -5.92 17.30 -23.14
C GLU A 288 -6.23 17.27 -24.64
N LYS A 289 -5.69 16.27 -25.38
CA LYS A 289 -6.00 16.04 -26.80
C LYS A 289 -7.51 15.91 -27.07
N TYR A 290 -8.26 15.36 -26.12
CA TYR A 290 -9.71 15.20 -26.20
C TYR A 290 -10.49 16.33 -25.51
N GLY A 291 -9.83 17.28 -24.85
CA GLY A 291 -10.46 18.38 -24.11
C GLY A 291 -11.22 17.92 -22.85
N VAL A 292 -10.81 16.79 -22.27
CA VAL A 292 -11.48 16.18 -21.11
C VAL A 292 -10.61 16.14 -19.85
N ASP A 293 -9.42 16.72 -19.88
CA ASP A 293 -8.43 16.71 -18.80
C ASP A 293 -8.94 17.28 -17.47
N LYS A 294 -9.91 18.19 -17.50
CA LYS A 294 -10.57 18.75 -16.31
C LYS A 294 -11.34 17.68 -15.48
N TYR A 295 -11.63 16.52 -16.06
CA TYR A 295 -12.29 15.41 -15.39
C TYR A 295 -11.30 14.38 -14.83
N PHE A 296 -10.00 14.58 -15.03
CA PHE A 296 -8.92 13.81 -14.40
C PHE A 296 -8.41 14.57 -13.16
N THR A 297 -8.87 14.19 -11.98
CA THR A 297 -8.78 15.01 -10.76
C THR A 297 -7.81 14.48 -9.70
N HIS A 298 -7.08 13.39 -9.97
CA HIS A 298 -6.16 12.77 -9.01
C HIS A 298 -4.78 12.47 -9.63
N SER A 299 -3.85 11.97 -8.83
CA SER A 299 -2.56 11.46 -9.30
C SER A 299 -2.74 10.28 -10.25
N LEU A 300 -1.77 10.02 -11.11
CA LEU A 300 -1.84 8.88 -12.02
C LEU A 300 -1.72 7.53 -11.30
N GLY A 301 -1.11 7.51 -10.09
CA GLY A 301 -0.92 6.30 -9.33
C GLY A 301 0.05 6.49 -8.17
N HIS A 302 0.38 5.38 -7.53
CA HIS A 302 1.23 5.31 -6.33
C HIS A 302 2.00 3.98 -6.26
N GLY A 303 2.98 3.91 -5.38
CA GLY A 303 3.62 2.66 -5.00
C GLY A 303 2.68 1.76 -4.21
N VAL A 304 2.89 0.47 -4.33
CA VAL A 304 2.13 -0.57 -3.59
C VAL A 304 3.11 -1.54 -2.96
N GLY A 305 2.74 -2.16 -1.84
CA GLY A 305 3.56 -3.16 -1.15
C GLY A 305 2.85 -3.75 0.05
N LEU A 306 3.42 -3.60 1.24
CA LEU A 306 2.76 -3.94 2.51
C LEU A 306 1.59 -3.00 2.82
N GLU A 307 1.61 -1.80 2.28
CA GLU A 307 0.49 -0.87 2.30
C GLU A 307 -0.03 -0.67 0.88
N THR A 308 -1.31 -0.36 0.77
CA THR A 308 -1.92 -0.01 -0.52
C THR A 308 -1.24 1.22 -1.11
N HIS A 309 -1.07 2.26 -0.31
CA HIS A 309 -0.39 3.49 -0.74
C HIS A 309 1.01 3.60 -0.15
N GLU A 310 2.02 3.40 -0.99
CA GLU A 310 3.43 3.63 -0.68
C GLU A 310 4.05 4.67 -1.63
N GLN A 311 5.31 5.03 -1.37
CA GLN A 311 6.08 5.78 -2.36
C GLN A 311 6.48 4.88 -3.55
N PRO A 312 6.65 5.46 -4.76
CA PRO A 312 6.48 6.87 -5.09
C PRO A 312 5.02 7.22 -5.41
N SER A 313 4.60 8.48 -5.24
CA SER A 313 3.36 8.98 -5.84
C SER A 313 3.64 9.43 -7.28
N ILE A 314 2.87 8.96 -8.26
CA ILE A 314 2.96 9.40 -9.65
C ILE A 314 2.07 10.62 -9.86
N SER A 315 2.55 11.78 -9.42
CA SER A 315 1.83 13.05 -9.42
C SER A 315 2.52 14.11 -10.29
N PRO A 316 1.86 15.23 -10.62
CA PRO A 316 2.48 16.28 -11.43
C PRO A 316 3.69 16.97 -10.77
N ILE A 317 3.82 16.84 -9.46
CA ILE A 317 4.91 17.43 -8.66
C ILE A 317 5.89 16.37 -8.13
N ALA A 318 5.74 15.10 -8.55
CA ALA A 318 6.62 14.02 -8.14
C ALA A 318 8.08 14.31 -8.49
N LYS A 319 8.96 13.97 -7.56
CA LYS A 319 10.41 14.11 -7.74
C LYS A 319 11.08 12.75 -7.85
N GLY A 320 12.27 12.74 -8.44
CA GLY A 320 13.05 11.50 -8.61
C GLY A 320 12.70 10.75 -9.89
N GLU A 321 13.28 9.57 -10.01
CA GLU A 321 13.20 8.73 -11.20
C GLU A 321 12.73 7.32 -10.82
N LEU A 322 12.10 6.64 -11.76
CA LEU A 322 11.76 5.23 -11.63
C LEU A 322 13.04 4.38 -11.59
N ARG A 323 13.04 3.36 -10.74
CA ARG A 323 14.17 2.44 -10.57
C ARG A 323 13.68 1.00 -10.64
N PRO A 324 14.54 0.06 -11.09
CA PRO A 324 14.22 -1.38 -11.05
C PRO A 324 13.77 -1.82 -9.65
N GLY A 325 12.79 -2.70 -9.59
CA GLY A 325 12.18 -3.18 -8.35
C GLY A 325 11.07 -2.27 -7.77
N MET A 326 10.82 -1.09 -8.34
CA MET A 326 9.62 -0.33 -7.99
C MET A 326 8.37 -0.99 -8.58
N ILE A 327 7.29 -1.06 -7.77
CA ILE A 327 5.97 -1.46 -8.25
C ILE A 327 5.03 -0.28 -8.01
N VAL A 328 4.32 0.13 -9.07
CA VAL A 328 3.44 1.31 -9.04
C VAL A 328 2.11 1.00 -9.72
N THR A 329 1.04 1.68 -9.33
CA THR A 329 -0.22 1.68 -10.05
C THR A 329 -0.17 2.67 -11.22
N VAL A 330 -0.94 2.40 -12.28
CA VAL A 330 -1.21 3.32 -13.38
C VAL A 330 -2.71 3.28 -13.64
N GLU A 331 -3.42 4.30 -13.12
CA GLU A 331 -4.87 4.30 -12.90
C GLU A 331 -5.56 5.57 -13.39
N PRO A 332 -5.37 6.03 -14.63
CA PRO A 332 -6.08 7.21 -15.09
C PRO A 332 -7.59 7.00 -15.04
N GLY A 333 -8.33 8.06 -14.69
CA GLY A 333 -9.78 8.04 -14.63
C GLY A 333 -10.40 9.36 -15.08
N LEU A 334 -11.60 9.29 -15.64
CA LEU A 334 -12.43 10.43 -16.01
C LEU A 334 -13.77 10.36 -15.27
N TYR A 335 -14.11 11.42 -14.54
CA TYR A 335 -15.26 11.45 -13.63
C TYR A 335 -16.24 12.57 -14.01
N TYR A 336 -17.45 12.18 -14.34
CA TYR A 336 -18.56 13.06 -14.76
C TYR A 336 -19.71 12.98 -13.74
N PRO A 337 -19.88 13.97 -12.85
CA PRO A 337 -20.79 13.89 -11.69
C PRO A 337 -22.22 13.44 -12.00
N ASP A 338 -22.75 13.83 -13.16
CA ASP A 338 -24.13 13.52 -13.54
C ASP A 338 -24.30 12.21 -14.32
N TRP A 339 -23.18 11.45 -14.51
CA TRP A 339 -23.20 10.24 -15.33
C TRP A 339 -22.49 9.07 -14.69
N GLY A 340 -21.25 9.28 -14.26
CA GLY A 340 -20.41 8.25 -13.69
C GLY A 340 -18.94 8.48 -13.96
N GLY A 341 -18.10 7.52 -13.56
CA GLY A 341 -16.67 7.55 -13.77
C GLY A 341 -16.16 6.29 -14.43
N ILE A 342 -15.11 6.42 -15.21
CA ILE A 342 -14.36 5.30 -15.73
C ILE A 342 -12.92 5.44 -15.26
N ARG A 343 -12.42 4.44 -14.53
CA ARG A 343 -11.02 4.24 -14.16
C ARG A 343 -10.58 2.88 -14.67
N TRP A 344 -9.35 2.80 -15.14
CA TRP A 344 -8.73 1.56 -15.59
C TRP A 344 -7.30 1.50 -15.05
N GLU A 345 -6.99 0.45 -14.32
CA GLU A 345 -5.79 0.37 -13.52
C GLU A 345 -5.04 -0.93 -13.71
N HIS A 346 -3.72 -0.84 -13.71
CA HIS A 346 -2.81 -1.96 -13.54
C HIS A 346 -1.68 -1.61 -12.58
N MET A 347 -1.22 -2.60 -11.82
CA MET A 347 0.08 -2.53 -11.18
C MET A 347 1.18 -2.84 -12.20
N VAL A 348 2.29 -2.12 -12.12
CA VAL A 348 3.41 -2.23 -13.06
C VAL A 348 4.72 -2.31 -12.28
N LEU A 349 5.47 -3.39 -12.52
CA LEU A 349 6.83 -3.57 -12.03
C LEU A 349 7.82 -2.89 -12.99
N ILE A 350 8.70 -2.07 -12.47
CA ILE A 350 9.84 -1.53 -13.22
C ILE A 350 10.95 -2.59 -13.21
N THR A 351 11.33 -3.09 -14.38
CA THR A 351 12.40 -4.08 -14.58
C THR A 351 13.73 -3.40 -14.90
N GLU A 352 14.81 -4.16 -15.06
CA GLU A 352 16.13 -3.60 -15.38
C GLU A 352 16.18 -2.87 -16.73
N ASP A 353 15.36 -3.29 -17.68
CA ASP A 353 15.36 -2.80 -19.07
C ASP A 353 14.04 -2.18 -19.54
N GLY A 354 13.02 -2.10 -18.66
CA GLY A 354 11.72 -1.57 -19.02
C GLY A 354 10.68 -1.73 -17.90
N HIS A 355 9.58 -2.40 -18.22
CA HIS A 355 8.50 -2.67 -17.26
C HIS A 355 7.79 -3.99 -17.55
N LYS A 356 7.08 -4.50 -16.54
CA LYS A 356 6.15 -5.64 -16.64
C LYS A 356 4.83 -5.25 -16.00
N VAL A 357 3.74 -5.38 -16.74
CA VAL A 357 2.37 -5.26 -16.19
C VAL A 357 2.06 -6.54 -15.42
N LEU A 358 1.55 -6.38 -14.20
CA LEU A 358 1.21 -7.47 -13.28
C LEU A 358 -0.26 -7.83 -13.36
#